data_4687851ab8f500bd33c5ad3279a9ee76
#
_entry.id   4687851ab8f500bd33c5ad3279a9ee76
#
_cell.length_a   1.000
_cell.length_b   1.000
_cell.length_c   1.000
_cell.angle_alpha   90.00
_cell.angle_beta   90.00
_cell.angle_gamma   90.00
#
_symmetry.space_group_name_H-M   'P 1'
#
loop_
_entity.id
_entity.type
_entity.pdbx_description
1 polymer ?
#
loop_
_entity_poly.entity_id
_entity_poly.type
_entity_poly.pdbx_seq_one_letter_code
_entity_poly.pdbx_strand_id
1 'polypeptide(L)'
;MIGVTGVTGKLGGQVAKVLSQKGLKAVHIARSPERAIKYDNAEIRKASYENSEESRKALEGIKTLLMVSAKENPKRVEEHHDFIDAAKIAGVEHIVYISFYNNKKDATFTLSRDHYQTEKYIKEQGLKYTFLRDN
;
A
#
# COMPACT_ATOMS: atom_id res chain seq x y z
N MET A 1 -5.58 3.67 -13.58
CA MET A 1 -5.81 2.33 -13.03
C MET A 1 -5.53 2.37 -11.53
N ILE A 2 -6.23 1.56 -10.77
CA ILE A 2 -6.08 1.50 -9.31
C ILE A 2 -5.17 0.33 -8.95
N GLY A 3 -4.24 0.56 -8.00
CA GLY A 3 -3.44 -0.50 -7.41
C GLY A 3 -3.73 -0.64 -5.93
N VAL A 4 -3.64 -1.86 -5.41
CA VAL A 4 -3.82 -2.15 -3.99
C VAL A 4 -2.67 -3.00 -3.51
N THR A 5 -2.01 -2.59 -2.44
CA THR A 5 -0.93 -3.37 -1.82
C THR A 5 -1.44 -4.24 -0.70
N GLY A 6 -0.61 -5.19 -0.27
CA GLY A 6 -0.90 -6.00 0.91
C GLY A 6 -2.11 -6.91 0.77
N VAL A 7 -2.41 -7.36 -0.45
CA VAL A 7 -3.65 -8.12 -0.73
C VAL A 7 -3.67 -9.50 -0.09
N THR A 8 -2.55 -10.03 0.37
CA THR A 8 -2.51 -11.30 1.10
C THR A 8 -2.77 -11.14 2.59
N GLY A 9 -2.78 -9.90 3.09
CA GLY A 9 -3.09 -9.60 4.47
C GLY A 9 -4.58 -9.41 4.69
N LYS A 10 -4.98 -9.29 5.96
CA LYS A 10 -6.39 -9.16 6.33
C LYS A 10 -7.04 -7.91 5.73
N LEU A 11 -6.46 -6.75 5.98
CA LEU A 11 -7.03 -5.47 5.51
C LEU A 11 -6.93 -5.33 4.00
N GLY A 12 -5.75 -5.53 3.44
CA GLY A 12 -5.55 -5.44 1.99
C GLY A 12 -6.39 -6.45 1.22
N GLY A 13 -6.54 -7.66 1.77
CA GLY A 13 -7.39 -8.68 1.18
C GLY A 13 -8.86 -8.29 1.15
N GLN A 14 -9.36 -7.66 2.21
CA GLN A 14 -10.74 -7.15 2.26
C GLN A 14 -10.96 -6.02 1.25
N VAL A 15 -10.01 -5.11 1.13
CA VAL A 15 -10.08 -4.02 0.14
C VAL A 15 -10.12 -4.60 -1.28
N ALA A 16 -9.24 -5.54 -1.58
CA ALA A 16 -9.19 -6.21 -2.88
C ALA A 16 -10.51 -6.89 -3.22
N LYS A 17 -11.10 -7.59 -2.24
CA LYS A 17 -12.39 -8.26 -2.39
C LYS A 17 -13.51 -7.28 -2.72
N VAL A 18 -13.59 -6.18 -1.97
CA VAL A 18 -14.64 -5.16 -2.17
C VAL A 18 -14.51 -4.53 -3.57
N LEU A 19 -13.30 -4.17 -3.99
CA LEU A 19 -13.09 -3.61 -5.31
C LEU A 19 -13.52 -4.58 -6.41
N SER A 20 -13.19 -5.85 -6.25
CA SER A 20 -13.58 -6.89 -7.21
C SER A 20 -15.10 -7.06 -7.27
N GLN A 21 -15.78 -7.08 -6.11
CA GLN A 21 -17.24 -7.19 -6.03
C GLN A 21 -17.94 -6.00 -6.68
N LYS A 22 -17.33 -4.83 -6.65
CA LYS A 22 -17.86 -3.62 -7.30
C LYS A 22 -17.55 -3.55 -8.79
N GLY A 23 -16.87 -4.57 -9.34
CA GLY A 23 -16.52 -4.61 -10.75
C GLY A 23 -15.40 -3.67 -11.15
N LEU A 24 -14.63 -3.16 -10.21
CA LEU A 24 -13.53 -2.25 -10.49
C LEU A 24 -12.28 -3.01 -10.86
N LYS A 25 -11.72 -2.69 -12.02
CA LYS A 25 -10.44 -3.26 -12.44
C LYS A 25 -9.34 -2.69 -11.55
N ALA A 26 -8.50 -3.57 -11.02
CA ALA A 26 -7.41 -3.17 -10.15
C ALA A 26 -6.20 -4.06 -10.34
N VAL A 27 -5.03 -3.52 -9.99
CA VAL A 27 -3.81 -4.31 -9.87
C VAL A 27 -3.65 -4.67 -8.41
N HIS A 28 -3.60 -5.95 -8.11
CA HIS A 28 -3.39 -6.46 -6.76
C HIS A 28 -1.90 -6.75 -6.59
N ILE A 29 -1.26 -6.03 -5.67
CA ILE A 29 0.18 -6.13 -5.45
C ILE A 29 0.44 -6.95 -4.20
N ALA A 30 1.27 -7.98 -4.32
CA ALA A 30 1.61 -8.87 -3.24
C ALA A 30 3.09 -9.21 -3.25
N ARG A 31 3.68 -9.34 -2.07
CA ARG A 31 5.04 -9.83 -1.93
C ARG A 31 5.14 -11.30 -2.34
N SER A 32 4.09 -12.07 -2.04
CA SER A 32 3.98 -13.48 -2.39
C SER A 32 2.70 -13.70 -3.21
N PRO A 33 2.75 -13.48 -4.53
CA PRO A 33 1.54 -13.53 -5.39
C PRO A 33 0.80 -14.87 -5.33
N GLU A 34 1.50 -15.97 -5.09
CA GLU A 34 0.90 -17.30 -4.99
C GLU A 34 -0.08 -17.43 -3.82
N ARG A 35 0.00 -16.52 -2.84
CA ARG A 35 -0.89 -16.49 -1.70
C ARG A 35 -2.10 -15.58 -1.90
N ALA A 36 -2.13 -14.80 -2.98
CA ALA A 36 -3.21 -13.88 -3.27
C ALA A 36 -4.39 -14.60 -3.92
N ILE A 37 -5.60 -14.17 -3.57
CA ILE A 37 -6.80 -14.67 -4.22
C ILE A 37 -6.90 -14.03 -5.61
N LYS A 38 -7.15 -14.86 -6.62
CA LYS A 38 -7.33 -14.39 -8.00
C LYS A 38 -8.79 -14.01 -8.23
N TYR A 39 -9.00 -12.81 -8.75
CA TYR A 39 -10.31 -12.35 -9.20
C TYR A 39 -10.25 -12.08 -10.69
N ASP A 40 -11.35 -12.33 -11.39
CA ASP A 40 -11.40 -12.22 -12.87
C ASP A 40 -11.07 -10.81 -13.37
N ASN A 41 -11.39 -9.80 -12.59
CA ASN A 41 -11.18 -8.39 -12.96
C ASN A 41 -9.93 -7.77 -12.33
N ALA A 42 -8.99 -8.59 -11.87
CA ALA A 42 -7.77 -8.09 -11.24
C ALA A 42 -6.54 -8.77 -11.82
N GLU A 43 -5.49 -7.98 -11.96
CA GLU A 43 -4.16 -8.45 -12.31
C GLU A 43 -3.33 -8.52 -11.03
N ILE A 44 -2.59 -9.60 -10.82
CA ILE A 44 -1.70 -9.75 -9.67
C ILE A 44 -0.28 -9.47 -10.10
N ARG A 45 0.40 -8.57 -9.38
CA ARG A 45 1.81 -8.23 -9.62
C ARG A 45 2.60 -8.41 -8.34
N LYS A 46 3.87 -8.79 -8.48
CA LYS A 46 4.76 -8.99 -7.36
C LYS A 46 5.54 -7.70 -7.04
N ALA A 47 5.52 -7.29 -5.78
CA ALA A 47 6.38 -6.23 -5.28
C ALA A 47 6.50 -6.31 -3.76
N SER A 48 7.65 -5.86 -3.27
CA SER A 48 7.89 -5.62 -1.85
C SER A 48 7.95 -4.12 -1.61
N TYR A 49 7.89 -3.69 -0.35
CA TYR A 49 8.04 -2.27 -0.01
C TYR A 49 9.50 -1.84 -0.11
N GLU A 50 9.93 -1.66 -1.34
CA GLU A 50 11.29 -1.30 -1.72
C GLU A 50 11.24 -0.31 -2.88
N ASN A 51 12.30 0.48 -3.05
CA ASN A 51 12.47 1.27 -4.26
C ASN A 51 13.36 0.49 -5.21
N SER A 52 12.80 -0.56 -5.80
CA SER A 52 13.49 -1.47 -6.71
C SER A 52 12.88 -1.38 -8.10
N GLU A 53 13.59 -1.95 -9.08
CA GLU A 53 13.06 -2.07 -10.43
C GLU A 53 11.77 -2.90 -10.44
N GLU A 54 11.72 -3.97 -9.65
CA GLU A 54 10.53 -4.81 -9.52
C GLU A 54 9.34 -4.00 -9.00
N SER A 55 9.54 -3.18 -7.96
CA SER A 55 8.47 -2.37 -7.39
C SER A 55 8.00 -1.30 -8.37
N ARG A 56 8.92 -0.61 -9.03
CA ARG A 56 8.57 0.40 -10.03
C ARG A 56 7.80 -0.20 -11.20
N LYS A 57 8.21 -1.38 -11.65
CA LYS A 57 7.53 -2.09 -12.74
C LYS A 57 6.13 -2.54 -12.35
N ALA A 58 5.98 -3.03 -11.12
CA ALA A 58 4.67 -3.43 -10.60
C ALA A 58 3.70 -2.25 -10.51
N LEU A 59 4.22 -1.02 -10.34
CA LEU A 59 3.41 0.19 -10.21
C LEU A 59 3.12 0.87 -11.55
N GLU A 60 3.65 0.36 -12.66
CA GLU A 60 3.39 0.96 -13.97
C GLU A 60 1.91 0.99 -14.31
N GLY A 61 1.44 2.13 -14.80
CA GLY A 61 0.05 2.34 -15.21
C GLY A 61 -0.91 2.63 -14.06
N ILE A 62 -0.46 2.55 -12.82
CA ILE A 62 -1.27 2.83 -11.66
C ILE A 62 -1.25 4.34 -11.40
N LYS A 63 -2.43 4.97 -11.38
CA LYS A 63 -2.57 6.38 -11.07
C LYS A 63 -2.97 6.63 -9.62
N THR A 64 -3.81 5.74 -9.08
CA THR A 64 -4.23 5.79 -7.68
C THR A 64 -3.76 4.51 -7.00
N LEU A 65 -2.99 4.66 -5.95
CA LEU A 65 -2.44 3.55 -5.18
C LEU A 65 -3.07 3.53 -3.79
N LEU A 66 -3.76 2.43 -3.47
CA LEU A 66 -4.21 2.16 -2.11
C LEU A 66 -3.09 1.39 -1.40
N MET A 67 -2.36 2.09 -0.56
CA MET A 67 -1.19 1.57 0.13
C MET A 67 -1.54 1.20 1.56
N VAL A 68 -1.59 -0.09 1.85
CA VAL A 68 -1.82 -0.60 3.20
C VAL A 68 -0.49 -0.61 3.95
N SER A 69 -0.49 -0.13 5.20
CA SER A 69 0.73 -0.10 6.01
C SER A 69 1.32 -1.50 6.18
N ALA A 70 2.65 -1.57 6.16
CA ALA A 70 3.38 -2.81 6.42
C ALA A 70 3.21 -3.23 7.88
N LYS A 71 3.52 -4.49 8.17
CA LYS A 71 3.56 -4.97 9.55
C LYS A 71 4.56 -4.16 10.36
N GLU A 72 4.26 -3.97 11.65
CA GLU A 72 5.15 -3.25 12.54
C GLU A 72 6.51 -3.96 12.63
N ASN A 73 7.55 -3.20 12.31
CA ASN A 73 8.93 -3.66 12.42
C ASN A 73 9.83 -2.41 12.45
N PRO A 74 11.10 -2.53 12.91
CA PRO A 74 11.99 -1.38 13.05
C PRO A 74 12.27 -0.60 11.76
N LYS A 75 12.08 -1.25 10.60
CA LYS A 75 12.36 -0.65 9.29
C LYS A 75 11.10 -0.19 8.56
N ARG A 76 9.93 -0.24 9.20
CA ARG A 76 8.66 0.03 8.53
C ARG A 76 8.62 1.41 7.88
N VAL A 77 9.06 2.45 8.57
CA VAL A 77 9.07 3.82 8.02
C VAL A 77 9.96 3.89 6.78
N GLU A 78 11.14 3.30 6.85
CA GLU A 78 12.07 3.25 5.72
C GLU A 78 11.47 2.49 4.53
N GLU A 79 10.84 1.35 4.79
CA GLU A 79 10.14 0.58 3.77
C GLU A 79 9.03 1.39 3.10
N HIS A 80 8.24 2.12 3.89
CA HIS A 80 7.21 2.99 3.36
C HIS A 80 7.80 4.10 2.49
N HIS A 81 8.86 4.77 2.95
CA HIS A 81 9.53 5.81 2.17
C HIS A 81 10.02 5.28 0.84
N ASP A 82 10.68 4.12 0.84
CA ASP A 82 11.21 3.51 -0.37
C ASP A 82 10.10 3.18 -1.37
N PHE A 83 9.00 2.62 -0.90
CA PHE A 83 7.90 2.27 -1.78
C PHE A 83 7.19 3.51 -2.34
N ILE A 84 7.05 4.56 -1.52
CA ILE A 84 6.49 5.84 -1.96
C ILE A 84 7.39 6.46 -3.04
N ASP A 85 8.71 6.37 -2.89
CA ASP A 85 9.65 6.83 -3.91
C ASP A 85 9.45 6.06 -5.21
N ALA A 86 9.30 4.74 -5.13
CA ALA A 86 9.05 3.89 -6.30
C ALA A 86 7.73 4.29 -6.99
N ALA A 87 6.70 4.57 -6.21
CA ALA A 87 5.40 4.99 -6.72
C ALA A 87 5.50 6.32 -7.46
N LYS A 88 6.21 7.28 -6.91
CA LYS A 88 6.43 8.58 -7.54
C LYS A 88 7.18 8.42 -8.87
N ILE A 89 8.23 7.64 -8.90
CA ILE A 89 9.01 7.37 -10.12
C ILE A 89 8.13 6.70 -11.17
N ALA A 90 7.28 5.78 -10.78
CA ALA A 90 6.41 5.04 -11.70
C ALA A 90 5.24 5.87 -12.25
N GLY A 91 4.98 7.06 -11.70
CA GLY A 91 3.95 7.96 -12.19
C GLY A 91 2.63 7.88 -11.44
N VAL A 92 2.62 7.32 -10.24
CA VAL A 92 1.44 7.34 -9.35
C VAL A 92 1.14 8.81 -9.00
N GLU A 93 -0.12 9.22 -9.08
CA GLU A 93 -0.53 10.59 -8.85
C GLU A 93 -1.21 10.78 -7.50
N HIS A 94 -1.88 9.75 -6.99
CA HIS A 94 -2.63 9.82 -5.74
C HIS A 94 -2.33 8.58 -4.90
N ILE A 95 -1.93 8.79 -3.65
CA ILE A 95 -1.75 7.71 -2.69
C ILE A 95 -2.84 7.79 -1.64
N VAL A 96 -3.63 6.71 -1.51
CA VAL A 96 -4.55 6.52 -0.41
C VAL A 96 -3.81 5.63 0.59
N TYR A 97 -3.33 6.23 1.66
CA TYR A 97 -2.58 5.49 2.68
C TYR A 97 -3.53 5.00 3.75
N ILE A 98 -3.55 3.68 3.95
CA ILE A 98 -4.42 3.03 4.92
C ILE A 98 -3.54 2.52 6.06
N SER A 99 -3.65 3.16 7.22
CA SER A 99 -2.91 2.75 8.40
C SER A 99 -3.76 1.80 9.24
N PHE A 100 -3.10 0.81 9.80
CA PHE A 100 -3.74 -0.20 10.64
C PHE A 100 -3.15 -0.13 12.05
N TYR A 101 -4.01 0.08 13.03
CA TYR A 101 -3.60 0.15 14.43
C TYR A 101 -3.82 -1.19 15.12
N ASN A 102 -2.82 -1.60 15.88
CA ASN A 102 -2.91 -2.78 16.73
C ASN A 102 -3.44 -2.34 18.10
N ASN A 103 -4.32 -3.14 18.72
CA ASN A 103 -4.96 -2.81 20.00
C ASN A 103 -4.06 -2.93 21.23
N LYS A 104 -2.77 -3.14 21.07
CA LYS A 104 -1.82 -3.22 22.18
C LYS A 104 -1.42 -1.82 22.63
N LYS A 105 -1.54 -1.52 23.94
CA LYS A 105 -1.22 -0.21 24.51
C LYS A 105 0.19 0.28 24.16
N ASP A 106 1.18 -0.59 24.25
CA ASP A 106 2.58 -0.23 24.00
C ASP A 106 2.88 -0.03 22.53
N ALA A 107 2.15 -0.71 21.66
CA ALA A 107 2.30 -0.59 20.21
C ALA A 107 1.72 0.73 19.69
N THR A 108 0.69 1.27 20.34
CA THR A 108 -0.04 2.45 19.84
C THR A 108 0.86 3.66 19.64
N PHE A 109 1.77 3.92 20.58
CA PHE A 109 2.66 5.08 20.49
C PHE A 109 3.62 4.96 19.30
N THR A 110 4.25 3.80 19.13
CA THR A 110 5.15 3.53 17.99
C THR A 110 4.40 3.54 16.66
N LEU A 111 3.21 2.95 16.63
CA LEU A 111 2.37 2.94 15.43
C LEU A 111 1.98 4.36 15.01
N SER A 112 1.54 5.19 15.95
CA SER A 112 1.18 6.58 15.68
C SER A 112 2.36 7.36 15.10
N ARG A 113 3.55 7.17 15.66
CA ARG A 113 4.76 7.84 15.18
C ARG A 113 5.10 7.39 13.76
N ASP A 114 5.05 6.08 13.49
CA ASP A 114 5.38 5.54 12.16
C ASP A 114 4.39 6.06 11.11
N HIS A 115 3.10 6.08 11.43
CA HIS A 115 2.08 6.57 10.50
C HIS A 115 2.22 8.07 10.27
N TYR A 116 2.53 8.83 11.31
CA TYR A 116 2.79 10.26 11.16
C TYR A 116 3.97 10.51 10.22
N GLN A 117 5.05 9.77 10.37
CA GLN A 117 6.22 9.91 9.51
C GLN A 117 5.90 9.56 8.06
N THR A 118 5.11 8.50 7.84
CA THR A 118 4.70 8.08 6.50
C THR A 118 3.80 9.13 5.85
N GLU A 119 2.80 9.62 6.57
CA GLU A 119 1.89 10.67 6.08
C GLU A 119 2.66 11.93 5.71
N LYS A 120 3.58 12.35 6.58
CA LYS A 120 4.43 13.51 6.34
C LYS A 120 5.25 13.33 5.06
N TYR A 121 5.83 12.16 4.87
CA TYR A 121 6.65 11.86 3.69
C TYR A 121 5.82 11.94 2.41
N ILE A 122 4.61 11.38 2.41
CA ILE A 122 3.72 11.42 1.25
C ILE A 122 3.43 12.88 0.87
N LYS A 123 3.12 13.72 1.85
CA LYS A 123 2.87 15.16 1.61
C LYS A 123 4.08 15.84 0.99
N GLU A 124 5.28 15.54 1.48
CA GLU A 124 6.52 16.15 1.01
C GLU A 124 6.84 15.78 -0.44
N GLN A 125 6.32 14.66 -0.94
CA GLN A 125 6.56 14.24 -2.32
C GLN A 125 5.70 14.98 -3.35
N GLY A 126 4.76 15.80 -2.91
CA GLY A 126 3.92 16.56 -3.84
C GLY A 126 2.82 15.74 -4.52
N LEU A 127 2.55 14.56 -4.02
CA LEU A 127 1.48 13.69 -4.52
C LEU A 127 0.15 14.08 -3.88
N LYS A 128 -0.96 13.83 -4.60
CA LYS A 128 -2.28 13.90 -3.97
C LYS A 128 -2.36 12.77 -2.94
N TYR A 129 -3.05 13.01 -1.83
CA TYR A 129 -3.11 12.03 -0.76
C TYR A 129 -4.47 11.99 -0.08
N THR A 130 -4.78 10.83 0.45
CA THR A 130 -5.92 10.59 1.34
C THR A 130 -5.43 9.64 2.41
N PHE A 131 -5.72 9.96 3.67
CA PHE A 131 -5.28 9.13 4.79
C PHE A 131 -6.48 8.52 5.47
N LEU A 132 -6.53 7.18 5.50
CA LEU A 132 -7.56 6.42 6.18
C LEU A 132 -6.93 5.70 7.36
N ARG A 133 -7.51 5.87 8.54
CA ARG A 133 -7.02 5.24 9.76
C ARG A 133 -8.03 4.21 10.23
N ASP A 134 -7.59 2.96 10.26
CA ASP A 134 -8.41 1.84 10.73
C ASP A 134 -8.03 1.51 12.17
N ASN A 135 -8.95 1.70 13.09
CA ASN A 135 -8.75 1.41 14.51
C ASN A 135 -9.16 -0.02 14.85
#